data_85d966088a065c0455b1b0a974fd300b
#
_entry.id   85d966088a065c0455b1b0a974fd300b
#
_cell.length_a   1.000
_cell.length_b   1.000
_cell.length_c   1.000
_cell.angle_alpha   90.00
_cell.angle_beta   90.00
_cell.angle_gamma   90.00
#
_symmetry.space_group_name_H-M   'P 1'
#
loop_
_entity.id
_entity.type
_entity.pdbx_description
1 polymer ?
#
loop_
_entity_poly.entity_id
_entity_poly.type
_entity_poly.pdbx_seq_one_letter_code
_entity_poly.pdbx_strand_id
1 'polypeptide(L)'
;MSINSILGDEFGKNLLSNGDTLIAELEKEGILIFKSFLNSKSILDLQNEAKELKPLAFSSSSEYNVYVSEYDKNFSDNSPRNRIMKTTKKCISCDLISKDSLLKKIYNSQKLKKFFSGILNVGKLFPYEDSLSSININYYDKGDALGWHFDNSDFTITLLIKNCVEGGIYEFFNNMRYIDGKEDYSTVEKILDKKIEGKKIKSDDGDLMIFKGNKSIHQVTEVIKGERILVTFNYNVTKGVSLSEQSRKTFFGRIA
;
A
#
# COMPACT_ATOMS: atom_id res chain seq x y z
N MET A 1 -21.11 -15.10 5.89
CA MET A 1 -21.34 -14.01 4.91
C MET A 1 -20.52 -14.33 3.67
N SER A 2 -21.12 -14.33 2.49
CA SER A 2 -20.41 -14.56 1.21
C SER A 2 -19.53 -13.36 0.87
N ILE A 3 -18.38 -13.57 0.21
CA ILE A 3 -17.53 -12.47 -0.25
C ILE A 3 -18.30 -11.52 -1.20
N ASN A 4 -19.22 -12.04 -2.00
CA ASN A 4 -20.02 -11.24 -2.91
C ASN A 4 -20.93 -10.20 -2.20
N SER A 5 -21.33 -10.43 -0.94
CA SER A 5 -22.13 -9.46 -0.17
C SER A 5 -21.30 -8.32 0.43
N ILE A 6 -19.97 -8.37 0.28
CA ILE A 6 -19.02 -7.35 0.72
C ILE A 6 -18.61 -6.44 -0.46
N LEU A 7 -18.51 -7.04 -1.64
CA LEU A 7 -18.02 -6.38 -2.85
C LEU A 7 -19.09 -5.47 -3.48
N GLY A 8 -18.66 -4.48 -4.22
CA GLY A 8 -19.52 -3.68 -5.08
C GLY A 8 -20.08 -4.52 -6.23
N ASP A 9 -21.26 -4.18 -6.71
CA ASP A 9 -22.00 -4.99 -7.70
C ASP A 9 -21.25 -5.19 -9.01
N GLU A 10 -20.63 -4.14 -9.53
CA GLU A 10 -19.88 -4.19 -10.79
C GLU A 10 -18.61 -5.03 -10.64
N PHE A 11 -17.86 -4.82 -9.57
CA PHE A 11 -16.66 -5.60 -9.31
C PHE A 11 -16.99 -7.06 -9.09
N GLY A 12 -18.02 -7.37 -8.29
CA GLY A 12 -18.46 -8.74 -8.00
C GLY A 12 -18.87 -9.54 -9.24
N LYS A 13 -19.47 -8.88 -10.24
CA LYS A 13 -19.86 -9.49 -11.54
C LYS A 13 -18.65 -9.73 -12.44
N ASN A 14 -17.69 -8.83 -12.45
CA ASN A 14 -16.55 -8.83 -13.38
C ASN A 14 -15.28 -9.52 -12.84
N LEU A 15 -15.36 -10.09 -11.64
CA LEU A 15 -14.20 -10.68 -10.93
C LEU A 15 -13.42 -11.75 -11.71
N LEU A 16 -13.99 -12.31 -12.80
CA LEU A 16 -13.37 -13.39 -13.57
C LEU A 16 -13.22 -13.06 -15.06
N SER A 17 -13.62 -11.87 -15.50
CA SER A 17 -13.78 -11.58 -16.91
C SER A 17 -12.70 -10.67 -17.42
N ASN A 18 -11.53 -10.72 -17.49
CA ASN A 18 -10.54 -9.87 -18.21
C ASN A 18 -9.09 -10.03 -17.69
N GLY A 19 -8.70 -11.23 -17.27
CA GLY A 19 -7.39 -11.47 -16.67
C GLY A 19 -6.23 -10.96 -17.51
N ASP A 20 -6.17 -11.33 -18.79
CA ASP A 20 -5.05 -10.96 -19.68
C ASP A 20 -4.95 -9.45 -19.91
N THR A 21 -6.09 -8.77 -20.05
CA THR A 21 -6.13 -7.30 -20.20
C THR A 21 -5.61 -6.60 -18.95
N LEU A 22 -6.01 -7.05 -17.75
CA LEU A 22 -5.56 -6.47 -16.48
C LEU A 22 -4.06 -6.73 -16.24
N ILE A 23 -3.56 -7.89 -16.62
CA ILE A 23 -2.11 -8.19 -16.57
C ILE A 23 -1.35 -7.20 -17.45
N ALA A 24 -1.75 -7.05 -18.72
CA ALA A 24 -1.11 -6.14 -19.66
C ALA A 24 -1.17 -4.68 -19.19
N GLU A 25 -2.29 -4.26 -18.61
CA GLU A 25 -2.46 -2.93 -18.05
C GLU A 25 -1.54 -2.70 -16.84
N LEU A 26 -1.47 -3.66 -15.89
CA LEU A 26 -0.57 -3.57 -14.75
C LEU A 26 0.91 -3.52 -15.18
N GLU A 27 1.31 -4.29 -16.18
CA GLU A 27 2.67 -4.25 -16.73
C GLU A 27 2.98 -2.90 -17.37
N LYS A 28 2.05 -2.35 -18.14
CA LYS A 28 2.23 -1.08 -18.85
C LYS A 28 2.16 0.13 -17.92
N GLU A 29 1.14 0.21 -17.08
CA GLU A 29 0.83 1.39 -16.27
C GLU A 29 1.45 1.35 -14.86
N GLY A 30 1.88 0.17 -14.39
CA GLY A 30 2.44 -0.06 -13.06
C GLY A 30 1.40 -0.04 -11.93
N ILE A 31 0.13 0.22 -12.26
CA ILE A 31 -0.96 0.40 -11.30
C ILE A 31 -2.30 -0.03 -11.91
N LEU A 32 -3.16 -0.65 -11.07
CA LEU A 32 -4.58 -0.90 -11.36
C LEU A 32 -5.44 -0.33 -10.25
N ILE A 33 -6.57 0.23 -10.60
CA ILE A 33 -7.54 0.77 -9.63
C ILE A 33 -8.90 0.13 -9.89
N PHE A 34 -9.40 -0.57 -8.90
CA PHE A 34 -10.73 -1.16 -8.92
C PHE A 34 -11.69 -0.23 -8.18
N LYS A 35 -12.39 0.59 -8.95
CA LYS A 35 -13.38 1.52 -8.42
C LYS A 35 -14.54 0.76 -7.78
N SER A 36 -15.05 1.31 -6.67
CA SER A 36 -16.17 0.71 -5.93
C SER A 36 -15.97 -0.79 -5.64
N PHE A 37 -14.74 -1.17 -5.28
CA PHE A 37 -14.42 -2.55 -4.89
C PHE A 37 -15.32 -3.04 -3.74
N LEU A 38 -15.61 -2.17 -2.78
CA LEU A 38 -16.55 -2.43 -1.70
C LEU A 38 -17.92 -1.79 -1.98
N ASN A 39 -18.99 -2.40 -1.48
CA ASN A 39 -20.29 -1.75 -1.41
C ASN A 39 -20.36 -0.75 -0.25
N SER A 40 -21.32 0.17 -0.29
CA SER A 40 -21.45 1.26 0.69
C SER A 40 -21.61 0.77 2.14
N LYS A 41 -22.33 -0.35 2.36
CA LYS A 41 -22.48 -0.93 3.69
C LYS A 41 -21.14 -1.40 4.24
N SER A 42 -20.35 -2.11 3.44
CA SER A 42 -19.04 -2.60 3.84
C SER A 42 -18.04 -1.47 4.11
N ILE A 43 -18.12 -0.37 3.35
CA ILE A 43 -17.32 0.84 3.61
C ILE A 43 -17.65 1.39 4.99
N LEU A 44 -18.93 1.59 5.30
CA LEU A 44 -19.37 2.13 6.59
C LEU A 44 -18.98 1.21 7.77
N ASP A 45 -19.17 -0.09 7.62
CA ASP A 45 -18.80 -1.09 8.65
C ASP A 45 -17.28 -1.01 8.93
N LEU A 46 -16.44 -0.90 7.89
CA LEU A 46 -14.98 -0.79 8.03
C LEU A 46 -14.53 0.57 8.58
N GLN A 47 -15.21 1.66 8.22
CA GLN A 47 -14.93 2.98 8.81
C GLN A 47 -15.21 2.99 10.32
N ASN A 48 -16.29 2.34 10.76
CA ASN A 48 -16.62 2.21 12.17
C ASN A 48 -15.57 1.34 12.89
N GLU A 49 -15.22 0.17 12.34
CA GLU A 49 -14.16 -0.68 12.90
C GLU A 49 -12.83 0.06 13.02
N ALA A 50 -12.42 0.76 11.96
CA ALA A 50 -11.19 1.54 11.98
C ALA A 50 -11.22 2.67 13.03
N LYS A 51 -12.36 3.33 13.22
CA LYS A 51 -12.54 4.36 14.26
C LYS A 51 -12.39 3.79 15.66
N GLU A 52 -12.95 2.61 15.92
CA GLU A 52 -12.85 1.92 17.23
C GLU A 52 -11.41 1.46 17.51
N LEU A 53 -10.68 1.00 16.50
CA LEU A 53 -9.30 0.53 16.64
C LEU A 53 -8.26 1.68 16.72
N LYS A 54 -8.58 2.88 16.24
CA LYS A 54 -7.63 3.99 16.16
C LYS A 54 -6.90 4.32 17.49
N PRO A 55 -7.54 4.27 18.68
CA PRO A 55 -6.84 4.52 19.94
C PRO A 55 -5.70 3.52 20.25
N LEU A 56 -5.72 2.33 19.64
CA LEU A 56 -4.70 1.28 19.80
C LEU A 56 -3.60 1.39 18.75
N ALA A 57 -3.70 2.32 17.80
CA ALA A 57 -2.75 2.43 16.70
C ALA A 57 -1.39 2.94 17.17
N PHE A 58 -0.33 2.23 16.77
CA PHE A 58 1.05 2.66 17.00
C PHE A 58 1.38 3.86 16.11
N SER A 59 1.82 4.95 16.74
CA SER A 59 2.30 6.14 16.03
C SER A 59 3.74 5.96 15.62
N SER A 60 4.03 6.03 14.34
CA SER A 60 5.39 5.96 13.80
C SER A 60 5.79 7.26 13.13
N SER A 61 7.03 7.67 13.34
CA SER A 61 7.73 8.68 12.58
C SER A 61 9.05 8.06 12.13
N SER A 62 9.22 7.96 10.83
CA SER A 62 10.39 7.30 10.23
C SER A 62 11.06 8.24 9.24
N GLU A 63 12.37 8.18 9.21
CA GLU A 63 13.22 8.90 8.27
C GLU A 63 14.07 7.88 7.49
N TYR A 64 14.00 7.92 6.18
CA TYR A 64 14.71 6.99 5.30
C TYR A 64 14.94 7.62 3.93
N ASN A 65 15.92 7.11 3.19
CA ASN A 65 16.06 7.47 1.78
C ASN A 65 15.01 6.73 0.93
N VAL A 66 14.81 7.15 -0.31
CA VAL A 66 13.78 6.59 -1.19
C VAL A 66 13.91 5.09 -1.47
N TYR A 67 15.08 4.50 -1.23
CA TYR A 67 15.35 3.05 -1.39
C TYR A 67 15.11 2.27 -0.09
N VAL A 68 14.74 2.94 1.01
CA VAL A 68 14.54 2.33 2.35
C VAL A 68 15.77 1.51 2.74
N SER A 69 16.95 2.07 2.56
CA SER A 69 18.24 1.43 2.79
C SER A 69 19.14 2.27 3.69
N GLU A 70 20.19 1.67 4.20
CA GLU A 70 21.17 2.36 5.02
C GLU A 70 21.92 3.44 4.24
N TYR A 71 22.49 4.41 4.97
CA TYR A 71 23.35 5.45 4.43
C TYR A 71 24.54 4.86 3.68
N ASP A 72 24.85 5.39 2.51
CA ASP A 72 25.98 4.95 1.70
C ASP A 72 27.00 6.09 1.55
N LYS A 73 28.15 5.96 2.21
CA LYS A 73 29.25 6.93 2.19
C LYS A 73 29.86 7.21 0.80
N ASN A 74 29.55 6.37 -0.19
CA ASN A 74 30.01 6.57 -1.56
C ASN A 74 29.18 7.62 -2.34
N PHE A 75 28.09 8.09 -1.75
CA PHE A 75 27.19 9.09 -2.32
C PHE A 75 27.11 10.32 -1.41
N SER A 76 26.87 11.48 -2.00
CA SER A 76 26.63 12.71 -1.21
C SER A 76 25.30 12.64 -0.43
N ASP A 77 25.16 13.47 0.59
CA ASP A 77 23.93 13.57 1.41
C ASP A 77 22.71 13.95 0.56
N ASN A 78 22.90 14.74 -0.50
CA ASN A 78 21.84 15.17 -1.41
C ASN A 78 21.49 14.13 -2.49
N SER A 79 22.29 13.09 -2.65
CA SER A 79 21.97 11.99 -3.57
C SER A 79 20.65 11.33 -3.17
N PRO A 80 19.83 10.86 -4.12
CA PRO A 80 18.65 10.04 -3.81
C PRO A 80 18.97 8.85 -2.92
N ARG A 81 20.20 8.34 -2.95
CA ARG A 81 20.69 7.22 -2.15
C ARG A 81 20.78 7.54 -0.64
N ASN A 82 20.93 8.84 -0.29
CA ASN A 82 21.10 9.30 1.08
C ASN A 82 20.08 10.35 1.51
N ARG A 83 19.41 11.04 0.56
CA ARG A 83 18.44 12.10 0.85
C ARG A 83 17.28 11.55 1.68
N ILE A 84 17.07 12.14 2.85
CA ILE A 84 16.10 11.70 3.84
C ILE A 84 14.69 12.16 3.45
N MET A 85 13.77 11.21 3.45
CA MET A 85 12.32 11.39 3.35
C MET A 85 11.68 11.09 4.71
N LYS A 86 10.72 11.91 5.09
CA LYS A 86 9.98 11.72 6.34
C LYS A 86 8.62 11.08 6.08
N THR A 87 8.27 10.12 6.92
CA THR A 87 6.95 9.48 6.95
C THR A 87 6.40 9.53 8.36
N THR A 88 5.15 10.00 8.49
CA THR A 88 4.41 9.97 9.75
C THR A 88 3.06 9.33 9.51
N LYS A 89 2.68 8.41 10.36
CA LYS A 89 1.38 7.73 10.33
C LYS A 89 1.12 6.97 11.62
N LYS A 90 -0.11 6.49 11.79
CA LYS A 90 -0.44 5.50 12.82
C LYS A 90 -0.83 4.19 12.15
N CYS A 91 -0.54 3.07 12.80
CA CYS A 91 -0.76 1.74 12.24
C CYS A 91 -1.40 0.79 13.24
N ILE A 92 -2.46 0.10 12.83
CA ILE A 92 -3.00 -1.09 13.49
C ILE A 92 -2.43 -2.31 12.79
N SER A 93 -1.83 -3.21 13.56
CA SER A 93 -1.31 -4.49 13.08
C SER A 93 -2.41 -5.56 13.01
N CYS A 94 -2.15 -6.61 12.25
CA CYS A 94 -3.12 -7.65 11.90
C CYS A 94 -3.74 -8.38 13.11
N ASP A 95 -2.99 -8.59 14.19
CA ASP A 95 -3.45 -9.29 15.39
C ASP A 95 -4.50 -8.51 16.19
N LEU A 96 -4.51 -7.18 16.11
CA LEU A 96 -5.52 -6.32 16.73
C LEU A 96 -6.84 -6.27 15.95
N ILE A 97 -6.85 -6.73 14.71
CA ILE A 97 -8.05 -6.78 13.86
C ILE A 97 -8.84 -8.03 14.21
N SER A 98 -10.13 -7.88 14.52
CA SER A 98 -11.03 -8.99 14.87
C SER A 98 -11.00 -10.12 13.83
N LYS A 99 -11.12 -11.36 14.28
CA LYS A 99 -11.26 -12.53 13.39
C LYS A 99 -12.52 -12.46 12.52
N ASP A 100 -13.55 -11.76 12.99
CA ASP A 100 -14.83 -11.58 12.29
C ASP A 100 -14.85 -10.36 11.37
N SER A 101 -13.79 -9.54 11.37
CA SER A 101 -13.67 -8.37 10.52
C SER A 101 -13.86 -8.69 9.03
N LEU A 102 -14.46 -7.74 8.29
CA LEU A 102 -14.55 -7.83 6.84
C LEU A 102 -13.16 -7.85 6.20
N LEU A 103 -12.16 -7.18 6.79
CA LEU A 103 -10.77 -7.21 6.31
C LEU A 103 -10.20 -8.63 6.33
N LYS A 104 -10.44 -9.39 7.41
CA LYS A 104 -10.03 -10.80 7.50
C LYS A 104 -10.75 -11.68 6.48
N LYS A 105 -12.04 -11.43 6.23
CA LYS A 105 -12.83 -12.15 5.22
C LYS A 105 -12.32 -11.87 3.81
N ILE A 106 -12.02 -10.61 3.47
CA ILE A 106 -11.42 -10.20 2.19
C ILE A 106 -10.07 -10.89 2.03
N TYR A 107 -9.18 -10.72 3.00
CA TYR A 107 -7.82 -11.25 2.97
C TYR A 107 -7.77 -12.77 2.81
N ASN A 108 -8.63 -13.50 3.52
CA ASN A 108 -8.66 -14.96 3.50
C ASN A 108 -9.48 -15.56 2.34
N SER A 109 -10.19 -14.73 1.56
CA SER A 109 -11.00 -15.20 0.43
C SER A 109 -10.15 -15.87 -0.64
N GLN A 110 -10.37 -17.18 -0.87
CA GLN A 110 -9.67 -17.93 -1.92
C GLN A 110 -9.99 -17.37 -3.32
N LYS A 111 -11.23 -16.87 -3.51
CA LYS A 111 -11.66 -16.24 -4.77
C LYS A 111 -10.85 -14.98 -5.06
N LEU A 112 -10.64 -14.10 -4.06
CA LEU A 112 -9.85 -12.89 -4.21
C LEU A 112 -8.36 -13.19 -4.32
N LYS A 113 -7.82 -14.14 -3.56
CA LYS A 113 -6.43 -14.58 -3.70
C LYS A 113 -6.14 -15.09 -5.12
N LYS A 114 -7.05 -15.90 -5.68
CA LYS A 114 -6.91 -16.38 -7.06
C LYS A 114 -6.97 -15.24 -8.07
N PHE A 115 -7.86 -14.27 -7.86
CA PHE A 115 -7.97 -13.08 -8.70
C PHE A 115 -6.68 -12.25 -8.64
N PHE A 116 -6.19 -11.92 -7.43
CA PHE A 116 -4.96 -11.16 -7.27
C PHE A 116 -3.74 -11.88 -7.82
N SER A 117 -3.59 -13.18 -7.54
CA SER A 117 -2.47 -13.95 -8.08
C SER A 117 -2.49 -14.04 -9.60
N GLY A 118 -3.69 -14.11 -10.21
CA GLY A 118 -3.86 -14.07 -11.67
C GLY A 118 -3.39 -12.74 -12.26
N ILE A 119 -3.86 -11.61 -11.74
CA ILE A 119 -3.47 -10.26 -12.22
C ILE A 119 -1.97 -10.01 -12.04
N LEU A 120 -1.42 -10.43 -10.90
CA LEU A 120 0.01 -10.29 -10.60
C LEU A 120 0.89 -11.25 -11.40
N ASN A 121 0.27 -12.18 -12.14
CA ASN A 121 0.95 -13.26 -12.87
C ASN A 121 1.90 -14.06 -11.97
N VAL A 122 1.42 -14.40 -10.75
CA VAL A 122 2.17 -15.20 -9.77
C VAL A 122 1.40 -16.48 -9.44
N GLY A 123 2.12 -17.54 -9.05
CA GLY A 123 1.51 -18.84 -8.82
C GLY A 123 0.52 -18.86 -7.66
N LYS A 124 0.92 -18.40 -6.50
CA LYS A 124 0.11 -18.43 -5.27
C LYS A 124 0.51 -17.32 -4.31
N LEU A 125 -0.48 -16.79 -3.58
CA LEU A 125 -0.28 -15.81 -2.54
C LEU A 125 -0.35 -16.46 -1.16
N PHE A 126 0.65 -16.17 -0.32
CA PHE A 126 0.77 -16.65 1.06
C PHE A 126 0.69 -15.47 2.03
N PRO A 127 0.12 -15.67 3.23
CA PRO A 127 0.20 -14.67 4.30
C PRO A 127 1.64 -14.55 4.82
N TYR A 128 1.91 -13.48 5.56
CA TYR A 128 3.08 -13.42 6.42
C TYR A 128 2.95 -14.45 7.56
N GLU A 129 4.07 -15.05 7.98
CA GLU A 129 4.10 -16.00 9.11
C GLU A 129 3.96 -15.29 10.46
N ASP A 130 4.44 -14.04 10.57
CA ASP A 130 4.26 -13.26 11.77
C ASP A 130 2.81 -12.76 11.92
N SER A 131 2.39 -12.56 13.17
CA SER A 131 1.01 -12.18 13.51
C SER A 131 0.64 -10.73 13.15
N LEU A 132 1.64 -9.88 12.82
CA LEU A 132 1.46 -8.44 12.74
C LEU A 132 1.24 -7.92 11.30
N SER A 133 1.86 -8.59 10.31
CA SER A 133 2.16 -7.94 9.04
C SER A 133 1.12 -8.14 7.93
N SER A 134 0.28 -9.19 8.03
CA SER A 134 -0.61 -9.62 6.94
C SER A 134 -1.65 -8.56 6.53
N ILE A 135 -2.22 -7.83 7.47
CA ILE A 135 -3.20 -6.75 7.24
C ILE A 135 -2.84 -5.59 8.14
N ASN A 136 -2.75 -4.39 7.59
CA ASN A 136 -2.49 -3.21 8.39
C ASN A 136 -3.49 -2.10 8.07
N ILE A 137 -4.03 -1.45 9.11
CA ILE A 137 -4.84 -0.24 8.93
C ILE A 137 -3.95 0.95 9.23
N ASN A 138 -3.72 1.79 8.22
CA ASN A 138 -2.88 2.96 8.30
C ASN A 138 -3.74 4.22 8.38
N TYR A 139 -3.50 5.06 9.37
CA TYR A 139 -4.18 6.34 9.56
C TYR A 139 -3.20 7.47 9.28
N TYR A 140 -3.66 8.44 8.53
CA TYR A 140 -2.97 9.69 8.26
C TYR A 140 -3.87 10.82 8.75
N ASP A 141 -3.51 11.42 9.85
CA ASP A 141 -4.16 12.61 10.39
C ASP A 141 -3.60 13.87 9.69
N LYS A 142 -4.17 15.04 9.99
CA LYS A 142 -3.62 16.31 9.50
C LYS A 142 -2.14 16.44 9.85
N GLY A 143 -1.31 16.72 8.86
CA GLY A 143 0.14 16.80 8.95
C GLY A 143 0.88 15.50 8.67
N ASP A 144 0.18 14.36 8.61
CA ASP A 144 0.79 13.07 8.28
C ASP A 144 0.98 12.91 6.76
N ALA A 145 2.06 12.24 6.39
CA ALA A 145 2.42 11.97 5.00
C ALA A 145 3.20 10.65 4.89
N LEU A 146 3.21 10.07 3.71
CA LEU A 146 4.12 8.98 3.35
C LEU A 146 5.12 9.52 2.33
N GLY A 147 6.38 9.71 2.76
CA GLY A 147 7.44 10.27 1.92
C GLY A 147 7.75 9.43 0.69
N TRP A 148 8.39 10.03 -0.30
CA TRP A 148 8.82 9.33 -1.50
C TRP A 148 9.64 8.08 -1.16
N HIS A 149 9.26 6.93 -1.73
CA HIS A 149 9.96 5.67 -1.54
C HIS A 149 9.65 4.66 -2.65
N PHE A 150 10.49 3.64 -2.73
CA PHE A 150 10.19 2.37 -3.39
C PHE A 150 9.82 1.34 -2.33
N ASP A 151 8.86 0.48 -2.64
CA ASP A 151 8.55 -0.67 -1.78
C ASP A 151 9.66 -1.74 -1.86
N ASN A 152 9.81 -2.50 -0.78
CA ASN A 152 10.64 -3.71 -0.81
C ASN A 152 9.92 -4.88 -1.47
N SER A 153 8.60 -4.86 -1.52
CA SER A 153 7.77 -5.89 -2.14
C SER A 153 7.57 -5.61 -3.63
N ASP A 154 7.49 -6.67 -4.45
CA ASP A 154 7.25 -6.55 -5.89
C ASP A 154 5.92 -5.89 -6.22
N PHE A 155 4.93 -6.06 -5.35
CA PHE A 155 3.60 -5.49 -5.49
C PHE A 155 3.01 -5.11 -4.13
N THR A 156 2.08 -4.19 -4.16
CA THR A 156 1.32 -3.75 -2.98
C THR A 156 -0.16 -3.70 -3.33
N ILE A 157 -1.00 -4.20 -2.42
CA ILE A 157 -2.47 -4.18 -2.54
C ILE A 157 -3.01 -3.30 -1.42
N THR A 158 -3.71 -2.23 -1.79
CA THR A 158 -4.29 -1.29 -0.83
C THR A 158 -5.78 -1.11 -1.04
N LEU A 159 -6.50 -0.84 0.04
CA LEU A 159 -7.92 -0.54 0.07
C LEU A 159 -8.13 0.78 0.81
N LEU A 160 -8.65 1.78 0.12
CA LEU A 160 -8.98 3.06 0.73
C LEU A 160 -10.33 2.94 1.45
N ILE A 161 -10.32 3.04 2.78
CA ILE A 161 -11.55 2.99 3.59
C ILE A 161 -12.16 4.40 3.73
N LYS A 162 -11.30 5.41 3.92
CA LYS A 162 -11.73 6.79 4.10
C LYS A 162 -10.71 7.73 3.47
N ASN A 163 -11.19 8.60 2.61
CA ASN A 163 -10.35 9.65 2.04
C ASN A 163 -10.40 10.91 2.91
N CYS A 164 -9.30 11.68 2.92
CA CYS A 164 -9.29 13.01 3.52
C CYS A 164 -9.99 14.03 2.62
N VAL A 165 -10.34 15.19 3.20
CA VAL A 165 -11.01 16.27 2.47
C VAL A 165 -10.03 17.01 1.56
N GLU A 166 -8.76 17.17 1.99
CA GLU A 166 -7.73 17.90 1.27
C GLU A 166 -6.35 17.30 1.56
N GLY A 167 -5.47 17.24 0.55
CA GLY A 167 -4.18 16.56 0.63
C GLY A 167 -4.31 15.05 0.49
N GLY A 168 -3.38 14.28 1.05
CA GLY A 168 -3.40 12.82 1.05
C GLY A 168 -3.42 12.17 -0.34
N ILE A 169 -2.87 12.84 -1.33
CA ILE A 169 -2.88 12.40 -2.74
C ILE A 169 -1.78 11.37 -2.95
N TYR A 170 -2.14 10.24 -3.54
CA TYR A 170 -1.15 9.27 -4.01
C TYR A 170 -0.54 9.78 -5.33
N GLU A 171 0.76 9.99 -5.31
CA GLU A 171 1.56 10.39 -6.47
C GLU A 171 2.57 9.29 -6.79
N PHE A 172 2.75 8.97 -8.07
CA PHE A 172 3.74 7.97 -8.46
C PHE A 172 4.34 8.22 -9.85
N PHE A 173 5.50 7.63 -10.06
CA PHE A 173 6.19 7.53 -11.34
C PHE A 173 6.40 6.05 -11.66
N ASN A 174 5.81 5.60 -12.75
CA ASN A 174 5.89 4.19 -13.14
C ASN A 174 7.28 3.82 -13.64
N ASN A 175 7.82 2.71 -13.11
CA ASN A 175 9.04 2.06 -13.60
C ASN A 175 10.27 2.99 -13.68
N MET A 176 10.47 3.85 -12.66
CA MET A 176 11.57 4.84 -12.63
C MET A 176 12.79 4.41 -11.80
N ARG A 177 12.83 3.14 -11.33
CA ARG A 177 13.94 2.69 -10.50
C ARG A 177 15.17 2.28 -11.30
N TYR A 178 14.98 1.67 -12.46
CA TYR A 178 16.07 1.06 -13.21
C TYR A 178 16.12 1.53 -14.65
N ILE A 179 17.35 1.78 -15.16
CA ILE A 179 17.68 1.91 -16.58
C ILE A 179 18.78 0.89 -16.88
N ASP A 180 18.57 0.03 -17.88
CA ASP A 180 19.51 -1.01 -18.30
C ASP A 180 20.01 -1.90 -17.14
N GLY A 181 19.08 -2.23 -16.22
CA GLY A 181 19.35 -3.09 -15.07
C GLY A 181 20.11 -2.43 -13.91
N LYS A 182 20.40 -1.10 -14.00
CA LYS A 182 21.04 -0.31 -12.94
C LYS A 182 20.08 0.70 -12.36
N GLU A 183 20.21 1.02 -11.07
CA GLU A 183 19.39 2.06 -10.42
C GLU A 183 19.62 3.43 -11.07
N ASP A 184 18.51 4.09 -11.47
CA ASP A 184 18.53 5.41 -12.12
C ASP A 184 18.45 6.54 -11.09
N TYR A 185 19.57 6.84 -10.47
CA TYR A 185 19.64 7.94 -9.49
C TYR A 185 19.37 9.32 -10.13
N SER A 186 19.70 9.51 -11.41
CA SER A 186 19.51 10.79 -12.10
C SER A 186 18.04 11.15 -12.28
N THR A 187 17.21 10.19 -12.69
CA THR A 187 15.78 10.42 -12.82
C THR A 187 15.12 10.57 -11.45
N VAL A 188 15.51 9.76 -10.47
CA VAL A 188 14.99 9.87 -9.10
C VAL A 188 15.36 11.23 -8.49
N GLU A 189 16.56 11.75 -8.72
CA GLU A 189 16.94 13.10 -8.27
C GLU A 189 16.02 14.19 -8.85
N LYS A 190 15.69 14.12 -10.14
CA LYS A 190 14.77 15.08 -10.79
C LYS A 190 13.37 15.03 -10.17
N ILE A 191 12.90 13.82 -9.76
CA ILE A 191 11.63 13.63 -9.04
C ILE A 191 11.70 14.34 -7.69
N LEU A 192 12.73 14.06 -6.90
CA LEU A 192 12.89 14.63 -5.57
C LEU A 192 13.09 16.15 -5.60
N ASP A 193 13.69 16.67 -6.67
CA ASP A 193 13.86 18.11 -6.92
C ASP A 193 12.61 18.76 -7.51
N LYS A 194 11.51 18.00 -7.70
CA LYS A 194 10.26 18.46 -8.31
C LYS A 194 10.44 19.04 -9.74
N LYS A 195 11.45 18.57 -10.48
CA LYS A 195 11.72 18.97 -11.86
C LYS A 195 10.82 18.27 -12.87
N ILE A 196 10.19 17.18 -12.49
CA ILE A 196 9.19 16.43 -13.26
C ILE A 196 8.00 16.12 -12.38
N GLU A 197 6.81 16.07 -12.97
CA GLU A 197 5.56 15.78 -12.26
C GLU A 197 5.13 14.33 -12.45
N GLY A 198 4.70 13.69 -11.35
CA GLY A 198 4.17 12.34 -11.34
C GLY A 198 2.67 12.29 -11.64
N LYS A 199 2.18 11.08 -11.89
CA LYS A 199 0.74 10.85 -11.96
C LYS A 199 0.13 11.00 -10.57
N LYS A 200 -0.91 11.82 -10.46
CA LYS A 200 -1.72 11.99 -9.26
C LYS A 200 -2.96 11.12 -9.38
N ILE A 201 -3.13 10.19 -8.46
CA ILE A 201 -4.23 9.25 -8.46
C ILE A 201 -5.34 9.72 -7.52
N LYS A 202 -6.53 9.88 -8.09
CA LYS A 202 -7.76 10.11 -7.32
C LYS A 202 -8.40 8.78 -7.00
N SER A 203 -8.55 8.48 -5.71
CA SER A 203 -9.26 7.30 -5.22
C SER A 203 -10.39 7.74 -4.31
N ASP A 204 -11.47 6.98 -4.32
CA ASP A 204 -12.65 7.20 -3.49
C ASP A 204 -12.74 6.12 -2.41
N ASP A 205 -13.59 6.35 -1.41
CA ASP A 205 -13.84 5.37 -0.35
C ASP A 205 -14.33 4.06 -0.95
N GLY A 206 -13.69 2.95 -0.59
CA GLY A 206 -14.01 1.63 -1.11
C GLY A 206 -13.22 1.22 -2.36
N ASP A 207 -12.35 2.06 -2.90
CA ASP A 207 -11.47 1.69 -4.02
C ASP A 207 -10.32 0.80 -3.56
N LEU A 208 -10.02 -0.23 -4.37
CA LEU A 208 -8.84 -1.08 -4.18
C LEU A 208 -7.82 -0.76 -5.26
N MET A 209 -6.56 -0.67 -4.88
CA MET A 209 -5.44 -0.40 -5.77
C MET A 209 -4.39 -1.50 -5.67
N ILE A 210 -3.87 -1.93 -6.81
CA ILE A 210 -2.72 -2.85 -6.93
C ILE A 210 -1.64 -2.11 -7.72
N PHE A 211 -0.41 -2.10 -7.23
CA PHE A 211 0.70 -1.43 -7.91
C PHE A 211 2.04 -2.11 -7.69
N LYS A 212 3.00 -1.85 -8.60
CA LYS A 212 4.37 -2.37 -8.56
C LYS A 212 5.31 -1.40 -7.84
N GLY A 213 5.22 -1.36 -6.51
CA GLY A 213 5.89 -0.36 -5.68
C GLY A 213 7.42 -0.45 -5.70
N ASN A 214 8.02 -1.62 -5.93
CA ASN A 214 9.47 -1.77 -5.98
C ASN A 214 10.13 -1.15 -7.23
N LYS A 215 9.36 -0.94 -8.31
CA LYS A 215 9.85 -0.31 -9.56
C LYS A 215 9.35 1.12 -9.72
N SER A 216 8.30 1.49 -9.02
CA SER A 216 7.60 2.77 -9.16
C SER A 216 7.75 3.59 -7.89
N ILE A 217 8.52 4.67 -7.96
CA ILE A 217 8.66 5.59 -6.82
C ILE A 217 7.33 6.29 -6.56
N HIS A 218 6.90 6.33 -5.31
CA HIS A 218 5.60 6.87 -4.93
C HIS A 218 5.61 7.54 -3.55
N GLN A 219 4.60 8.38 -3.34
CA GLN A 219 4.34 9.03 -2.05
C GLN A 219 2.83 9.18 -1.81
N VAL A 220 2.46 9.51 -0.57
CA VAL A 220 1.18 10.13 -0.24
C VAL A 220 1.48 11.51 0.33
N THR A 221 0.96 12.54 -0.34
CA THR A 221 1.18 13.93 0.09
C THR A 221 0.59 14.16 1.48
N GLU A 222 1.02 15.22 2.14
CA GLU A 222 0.51 15.60 3.45
C GLU A 222 -1.02 15.73 3.45
N VAL A 223 -1.66 15.20 4.49
CA VAL A 223 -3.08 15.41 4.76
C VAL A 223 -3.26 16.82 5.33
N ILE A 224 -3.92 17.68 4.57
CA ILE A 224 -4.17 19.09 4.92
C ILE A 224 -5.43 19.20 5.79
N LYS A 225 -6.50 18.47 5.40
CA LYS A 225 -7.79 18.53 6.08
C LYS A 225 -8.48 17.17 6.11
N GLY A 226 -8.98 16.81 7.28
CA GLY A 226 -9.65 15.53 7.49
C GLY A 226 -8.67 14.44 7.93
N GLU A 227 -9.02 13.21 7.63
CA GLU A 227 -8.30 11.99 7.98
C GLU A 227 -8.36 11.03 6.79
N ARG A 228 -7.23 10.38 6.49
CA ARG A 228 -7.16 9.32 5.48
C ARG A 228 -6.90 7.98 6.14
N ILE A 229 -7.70 6.96 5.82
CA ILE A 229 -7.56 5.60 6.35
C ILE A 229 -7.38 4.63 5.19
N LEU A 230 -6.24 3.96 5.18
CA LEU A 230 -5.84 3.01 4.15
C LEU A 230 -5.50 1.65 4.76
N VAL A 231 -6.03 0.59 4.17
CA VAL A 231 -5.63 -0.78 4.51
C VAL A 231 -4.60 -1.28 3.51
N THR A 232 -3.57 -1.97 3.99
CA THR A 232 -2.67 -2.76 3.16
C THR A 232 -2.95 -4.25 3.37
N PHE A 233 -3.10 -4.99 2.27
CA PHE A 233 -3.16 -6.45 2.26
C PHE A 233 -1.81 -7.00 1.79
N ASN A 234 -1.03 -7.50 2.72
CA ASN A 234 0.34 -7.92 2.48
C ASN A 234 0.40 -9.43 2.26
N TYR A 235 0.82 -9.83 1.07
CA TYR A 235 1.02 -11.22 0.69
C TYR A 235 2.45 -11.44 0.22
N ASN A 236 2.90 -12.68 0.31
CA ASN A 236 4.15 -13.15 -0.27
C ASN A 236 3.90 -14.17 -1.37
N VAL A 237 4.81 -14.28 -2.32
CA VAL A 237 4.84 -15.36 -3.33
C VAL A 237 5.54 -16.61 -2.80
N THR A 238 6.26 -16.50 -1.69
CA THR A 238 6.93 -17.59 -0.98
C THR A 238 6.27 -17.80 0.38
N LYS A 239 6.06 -19.07 0.75
CA LYS A 239 5.54 -19.46 2.06
C LYS A 239 6.61 -19.28 3.16
N GLY A 240 6.19 -18.95 4.38
CA GLY A 240 7.09 -18.91 5.54
C GLY A 240 7.86 -17.60 5.70
N VAL A 241 7.44 -16.53 5.01
CA VAL A 241 8.09 -15.23 5.12
C VAL A 241 7.51 -14.43 6.29
N SER A 242 8.38 -13.89 7.14
CA SER A 242 8.06 -12.92 8.18
C SER A 242 8.76 -11.60 7.90
N LEU A 243 8.19 -10.48 8.32
CA LEU A 243 8.94 -9.23 8.37
C LEU A 243 10.09 -9.34 9.35
N SER A 244 11.20 -8.67 9.06
CA SER A 244 12.32 -8.58 10.00
C SER A 244 11.88 -7.98 11.35
N GLU A 245 12.54 -8.32 12.43
CA GLU A 245 12.27 -7.72 13.75
C GLU A 245 12.40 -6.20 13.70
N GLN A 246 13.40 -5.68 12.99
CA GLN A 246 13.60 -4.25 12.82
C GLN A 246 12.40 -3.59 12.14
N SER A 247 11.89 -4.18 11.06
CA SER A 247 10.70 -3.67 10.36
C SER A 247 9.46 -3.71 11.26
N ARG A 248 9.26 -4.81 12.02
CA ARG A 248 8.13 -4.92 12.95
C ARG A 248 8.21 -3.86 14.06
N LYS A 249 9.38 -3.62 14.64
CA LYS A 249 9.60 -2.51 15.61
C LYS A 249 9.29 -1.15 14.99
N THR A 250 9.74 -0.90 13.77
CA THR A 250 9.52 0.36 13.07
C THR A 250 8.04 0.62 12.77
N PHE A 251 7.30 -0.40 12.31
CA PHE A 251 5.90 -0.23 11.87
C PHE A 251 4.88 -0.43 12.98
N PHE A 252 5.18 -1.26 13.98
CA PHE A 252 4.21 -1.67 15.01
C PHE A 252 4.68 -1.39 16.45
N GLY A 253 5.92 -0.92 16.65
CA GLY A 253 6.49 -0.68 17.98
C GLY A 253 6.84 -1.95 18.76
N ARG A 254 6.65 -3.15 18.16
CA ARG A 254 6.84 -4.45 18.81
C ARG A 254 7.18 -5.54 17.79
N ILE A 255 7.56 -6.73 18.26
CA ILE A 255 7.96 -7.86 17.41
C ILE A 255 6.98 -9.05 17.44
N ALA A 256 6.11 -9.06 18.41
CA ALA A 256 5.02 -10.03 18.60
C ALA A 256 3.83 -9.36 19.31
#